data_c597dcb67e87755feac2235261058127
#
_entry.id   c597dcb67e87755feac2235261058127
#
_cell.length_a   1.000
_cell.length_b   1.000
_cell.length_c   1.000
_cell.angle_alpha   90.00
_cell.angle_beta   90.00
_cell.angle_gamma   90.00
#
_symmetry.space_group_name_H-M   'P 1'
#
loop_
_entity.id
_entity.type
_entity.pdbx_description
1 polymer ?
#
loop_
_entity_poly.entity_id
_entity_poly.type
_entity_poly.pdbx_seq_one_letter_code
_entity_poly.pdbx_strand_id
1 'polypeptide(L)'
;MGIAKLGLALALAGVISLGAAFSLDVQAAEYKSKAVVKSLHKGALSGVDGKTVIIKHFTVPAGFISGKHYHPADVFVYVLEGELTVETEKGVLTIPAGKLYPEVPGMVMRGKNASTSVPAKFLVFQVGGTVKPMMIKAK
;
A
#
# COMPACT_ATOMS: atom_id res chain seq x y z
N MET A 1 83.31 39.12 16.19
CA MET A 1 82.60 38.86 14.93
C MET A 1 81.81 37.55 15.13
N GLY A 2 80.52 37.65 15.25
CA GLY A 2 79.63 36.52 15.46
C GLY A 2 78.21 36.92 15.07
N ILE A 3 77.75 36.40 13.97
CA ILE A 3 76.51 36.75 13.33
C ILE A 3 75.41 35.94 14.01
N ALA A 4 74.43 36.60 14.62
CA ALA A 4 73.25 35.98 15.17
C ALA A 4 72.31 35.56 14.05
N LYS A 5 71.89 34.29 14.05
CA LYS A 5 70.86 33.77 13.17
C LYS A 5 69.51 33.84 13.90
N LEU A 6 68.62 34.70 13.41
CA LEU A 6 67.25 34.82 13.84
C LEU A 6 66.46 33.66 13.24
N GLY A 7 65.98 32.73 14.05
CA GLY A 7 65.08 31.65 13.64
C GLY A 7 63.64 32.14 13.70
N LEU A 8 62.97 32.24 12.52
CA LEU A 8 61.58 32.56 12.42
C LEU A 8 60.76 31.29 12.58
N ALA A 9 60.07 31.15 13.72
CA ALA A 9 59.11 30.08 13.95
C ALA A 9 57.76 30.43 13.32
N LEU A 10 57.40 29.71 12.25
CA LEU A 10 56.07 29.83 11.65
C LEU A 10 55.07 28.95 12.46
N ALA A 11 54.19 29.59 13.18
CA ALA A 11 53.07 28.91 13.85
C ALA A 11 51.98 28.68 12.81
N LEU A 12 51.77 27.41 12.42
CA LEU A 12 50.62 26.98 11.58
C LEU A 12 49.39 26.86 12.49
N ALA A 13 48.51 27.86 12.43
CA ALA A 13 47.18 27.76 13.07
C ALA A 13 46.29 26.86 12.22
N GLY A 14 46.07 25.64 12.64
CA GLY A 14 45.12 24.74 12.04
C GLY A 14 43.67 25.17 12.32
N VAL A 15 42.94 25.62 11.33
CA VAL A 15 41.51 25.88 11.43
C VAL A 15 40.79 24.53 11.30
N ILE A 16 40.34 24.00 12.43
CA ILE A 16 39.44 22.84 12.48
C ILE A 16 38.03 23.36 12.13
N SER A 17 37.60 23.22 10.89
CA SER A 17 36.21 23.45 10.51
C SER A 17 35.37 22.27 10.97
N LEU A 18 34.61 22.47 12.05
CA LEU A 18 33.56 21.54 12.50
C LEU A 18 32.41 21.62 11.48
N GLY A 19 32.45 20.76 10.47
CA GLY A 19 31.32 20.57 9.56
C GLY A 19 30.18 19.89 10.29
N ALA A 20 29.21 20.65 10.77
CA ALA A 20 27.94 20.08 11.24
C ALA A 20 27.21 19.51 10.02
N ALA A 21 27.24 18.19 9.86
CA ALA A 21 26.40 17.48 8.92
C ALA A 21 24.95 17.60 9.42
N PHE A 22 24.20 18.53 8.87
CA PHE A 22 22.75 18.55 9.02
C PHE A 22 22.20 17.38 8.21
N SER A 23 21.94 16.24 8.86
CA SER A 23 21.10 15.20 8.31
C SER A 23 19.68 15.75 8.23
N LEU A 24 19.28 16.15 7.01
CA LEU A 24 17.88 16.40 6.72
C LEU A 24 17.20 15.03 6.75
N ASP A 25 16.61 14.67 7.89
CA ASP A 25 15.60 13.63 7.96
C ASP A 25 14.41 14.10 7.10
N VAL A 26 14.48 13.79 5.82
CA VAL A 26 13.31 13.87 4.95
C VAL A 26 12.40 12.72 5.38
N GLN A 27 11.57 12.99 6.37
CA GLN A 27 10.45 12.15 6.72
C GLN A 27 9.51 12.23 5.52
N ALA A 28 9.67 11.27 4.59
CA ALA A 28 8.74 11.09 3.49
C ALA A 28 7.38 10.87 4.15
N ALA A 29 6.51 11.87 4.09
CA ALA A 29 5.12 11.74 4.49
C ALA A 29 4.58 10.51 3.77
N GLU A 30 4.13 9.51 4.52
CA GLU A 30 3.54 8.29 3.98
C GLU A 30 2.33 8.71 3.13
N TYR A 31 2.55 8.85 1.83
CA TYR A 31 1.51 9.26 0.88
C TYR A 31 0.51 8.09 0.80
N LYS A 32 -0.55 8.16 1.60
CA LYS A 32 -1.70 7.26 1.52
C LYS A 32 -2.48 7.58 0.26
N SER A 33 -1.99 7.08 -0.84
CA SER A 33 -2.63 7.17 -2.13
C SER A 33 -3.99 6.48 -2.04
N LYS A 34 -5.05 7.20 -2.41
CA LYS A 34 -6.43 6.71 -2.28
C LYS A 34 -6.80 5.81 -3.44
N ALA A 35 -7.44 4.67 -3.14
CA ALA A 35 -8.11 3.86 -4.15
C ALA A 35 -9.26 4.67 -4.79
N VAL A 36 -9.38 4.59 -6.11
CA VAL A 36 -10.57 5.04 -6.83
C VAL A 36 -11.49 3.84 -6.98
N VAL A 37 -12.73 3.97 -6.50
CA VAL A 37 -13.71 2.88 -6.48
C VAL A 37 -14.95 3.30 -7.27
N LYS A 38 -15.29 2.51 -8.29
CA LYS A 38 -16.49 2.68 -9.10
C LYS A 38 -17.46 1.52 -8.83
N SER A 39 -18.67 1.81 -8.41
CA SER A 39 -19.74 0.80 -8.33
C SER A 39 -20.23 0.47 -9.75
N LEU A 40 -20.17 -0.80 -10.13
CA LEU A 40 -20.63 -1.28 -11.42
C LEU A 40 -22.03 -1.89 -11.33
N HIS A 41 -22.30 -2.62 -10.24
CA HIS A 41 -23.58 -3.27 -10.01
C HIS A 41 -23.87 -3.42 -8.52
N LYS A 42 -25.14 -3.31 -8.16
CA LYS A 42 -25.69 -3.75 -6.88
C LYS A 42 -27.14 -4.13 -7.10
N GLY A 43 -27.48 -5.39 -6.90
CA GLY A 43 -28.83 -5.89 -7.12
C GLY A 43 -29.09 -7.21 -6.42
N ALA A 44 -30.36 -7.57 -6.29
CA ALA A 44 -30.77 -8.87 -5.78
C ALA A 44 -30.29 -9.99 -6.70
N LEU A 45 -29.92 -11.12 -6.11
CA LEU A 45 -29.62 -12.33 -6.86
C LEU A 45 -30.93 -13.01 -7.26
N SER A 46 -31.15 -13.19 -8.56
CA SER A 46 -32.37 -13.80 -9.07
C SER A 46 -32.52 -15.26 -8.57
N GLY A 47 -33.69 -15.59 -8.07
CA GLY A 47 -34.02 -16.95 -7.59
C GLY A 47 -33.44 -17.31 -6.20
N VAL A 48 -32.81 -16.37 -5.51
CA VAL A 48 -32.28 -16.60 -4.15
C VAL A 48 -32.64 -15.43 -3.24
N ASP A 49 -33.64 -15.63 -2.40
CA ASP A 49 -34.13 -14.61 -1.49
C ASP A 49 -33.07 -14.12 -0.50
N GLY A 50 -33.07 -12.83 -0.21
CA GLY A 50 -32.21 -12.19 0.78
C GLY A 50 -30.71 -12.12 0.38
N LYS A 51 -30.38 -12.45 -0.88
CA LYS A 51 -29.01 -12.34 -1.42
C LYS A 51 -28.87 -11.19 -2.39
N THR A 52 -27.72 -10.55 -2.35
CA THR A 52 -27.35 -9.42 -3.20
C THR A 52 -25.99 -9.65 -3.83
N VAL A 53 -25.84 -9.27 -5.09
CA VAL A 53 -24.56 -9.18 -5.78
C VAL A 53 -24.12 -7.72 -5.80
N ILE A 54 -22.88 -7.48 -5.41
CA ILE A 54 -22.22 -6.17 -5.50
C ILE A 54 -20.97 -6.35 -6.34
N ILE A 55 -20.82 -5.53 -7.38
CA ILE A 55 -19.64 -5.53 -8.25
C ILE A 55 -19.04 -4.14 -8.23
N LYS A 56 -17.75 -4.05 -7.90
CA LYS A 56 -17.01 -2.80 -7.90
C LYS A 56 -15.71 -2.94 -8.68
N HIS A 57 -15.35 -1.87 -9.37
CA HIS A 57 -14.05 -1.70 -9.99
C HIS A 57 -13.17 -0.84 -9.11
N PHE A 58 -11.97 -1.31 -8.84
CA PHE A 58 -10.95 -0.61 -8.08
C PHE A 58 -9.79 -0.24 -9.00
N THR A 59 -9.31 0.98 -8.85
CA THR A 59 -8.00 1.41 -9.34
C THR A 59 -7.20 1.86 -8.14
N VAL A 60 -6.08 1.21 -7.90
CA VAL A 60 -5.18 1.51 -6.79
C VAL A 60 -3.82 1.95 -7.33
N PRO A 61 -3.29 3.09 -6.87
CA PRO A 61 -2.00 3.58 -7.35
C PRO A 61 -0.85 2.69 -6.88
N ALA A 62 0.32 2.92 -7.42
CA ALA A 62 1.57 2.33 -6.94
C ALA A 62 1.77 2.62 -5.45
N GLY A 63 2.28 1.66 -4.70
CA GLY A 63 2.50 1.77 -3.26
C GLY A 63 1.24 1.78 -2.40
N PHE A 64 0.07 1.54 -2.98
CA PHE A 64 -1.20 1.49 -2.22
C PHE A 64 -1.18 0.40 -1.15
N ILE A 65 -1.69 0.75 0.05
CA ILE A 65 -1.92 -0.19 1.14
C ILE A 65 -3.30 0.10 1.74
N SER A 66 -4.18 -0.91 1.75
CA SER A 66 -5.48 -0.80 2.42
C SER A 66 -5.34 -0.87 3.94
N GLY A 67 -6.35 -0.38 4.67
CA GLY A 67 -6.54 -0.76 6.08
C GLY A 67 -6.80 -2.25 6.22
N LYS A 68 -6.53 -2.81 7.41
CA LYS A 68 -6.97 -4.17 7.75
C LYS A 68 -8.49 -4.23 7.72
N HIS A 69 -9.03 -5.26 7.09
CA HIS A 69 -10.47 -5.48 6.97
C HIS A 69 -10.78 -6.95 6.72
N TYR A 70 -12.06 -7.29 6.77
CA TYR A 70 -12.57 -8.57 6.33
C TYR A 70 -13.88 -8.39 5.58
N HIS A 71 -14.28 -9.40 4.81
CA HIS A 71 -15.54 -9.44 4.10
C HIS A 71 -16.52 -10.35 4.83
N PRO A 72 -17.76 -9.88 5.10
CA PRO A 72 -18.77 -10.71 5.80
C PRO A 72 -19.53 -11.68 4.89
N ALA A 73 -19.08 -11.85 3.65
CA ALA A 73 -19.71 -12.63 2.60
C ALA A 73 -18.67 -13.17 1.63
N ASP A 74 -19.10 -14.02 0.68
CA ASP A 74 -18.22 -14.53 -0.37
C ASP A 74 -17.76 -13.40 -1.28
N VAL A 75 -16.45 -13.29 -1.47
CA VAL A 75 -15.83 -12.29 -2.33
C VAL A 75 -14.89 -12.96 -3.31
N PHE A 76 -14.93 -12.49 -4.55
CA PHE A 76 -14.03 -12.89 -5.62
C PHE A 76 -13.37 -11.64 -6.19
N VAL A 77 -12.05 -11.68 -6.26
CA VAL A 77 -11.26 -10.60 -6.84
C VAL A 77 -10.67 -11.07 -8.17
N TYR A 78 -10.91 -10.33 -9.24
CA TYR A 78 -10.32 -10.58 -10.56
C TYR A 78 -9.43 -9.41 -10.94
N VAL A 79 -8.14 -9.66 -11.12
CA VAL A 79 -7.16 -8.62 -11.47
C VAL A 79 -7.18 -8.38 -12.97
N LEU A 80 -7.40 -7.11 -13.36
CA LEU A 80 -7.46 -6.66 -14.76
C LEU A 80 -6.09 -6.20 -15.26
N GLU A 81 -5.38 -5.42 -14.44
CA GLU A 81 -4.09 -4.81 -14.78
C GLU A 81 -3.20 -4.76 -13.55
N GLY A 82 -1.89 -4.92 -13.75
CA GLY A 82 -0.92 -4.94 -12.68
C GLY A 82 -1.01 -6.18 -11.81
N GLU A 83 -0.72 -6.03 -10.53
CA GLU A 83 -0.76 -7.11 -9.53
C GLU A 83 -1.41 -6.62 -8.24
N LEU A 84 -2.20 -7.48 -7.61
CA LEU A 84 -2.73 -7.25 -6.26
C LEU A 84 -2.05 -8.22 -5.29
N THR A 85 -1.47 -7.69 -4.23
CA THR A 85 -0.94 -8.49 -3.11
C THR A 85 -1.98 -8.50 -1.99
N VAL A 86 -2.34 -9.67 -1.50
CA VAL A 86 -3.22 -9.87 -0.35
C VAL A 86 -2.41 -10.45 0.79
N GLU A 87 -2.37 -9.74 1.91
CA GLU A 87 -1.75 -10.20 3.17
C GLU A 87 -2.84 -10.67 4.12
N THR A 88 -2.67 -11.86 4.66
CA THR A 88 -3.52 -12.46 5.69
C THR A 88 -2.66 -13.02 6.81
N GLU A 89 -3.26 -13.47 7.90
CA GLU A 89 -2.55 -14.22 8.96
C GLU A 89 -1.91 -15.52 8.46
N LYS A 90 -2.40 -16.07 7.34
CA LYS A 90 -1.88 -17.31 6.73
C LYS A 90 -0.73 -17.09 5.78
N GLY A 91 -0.40 -15.83 5.47
CA GLY A 91 0.69 -15.46 4.58
C GLY A 91 0.32 -14.38 3.57
N VAL A 92 1.19 -14.24 2.59
CA VAL A 92 1.11 -13.22 1.54
C VAL A 92 0.94 -13.90 0.19
N LEU A 93 -0.03 -13.46 -0.59
CA LEU A 93 -0.28 -13.93 -1.94
C LEU A 93 -0.27 -12.77 -2.92
N THR A 94 0.42 -12.92 -4.04
CA THR A 94 0.39 -11.97 -5.17
C THR A 94 -0.46 -12.55 -6.30
N ILE A 95 -1.41 -11.75 -6.79
CA ILE A 95 -2.38 -12.12 -7.80
C ILE A 95 -2.10 -11.26 -9.03
N PRO A 96 -1.53 -11.81 -10.11
CA PRO A 96 -1.26 -11.08 -11.33
C PRO A 96 -2.52 -10.86 -12.17
N ALA A 97 -2.45 -9.95 -13.14
CA ALA A 97 -3.51 -9.72 -14.11
C ALA A 97 -3.99 -11.02 -14.78
N GLY A 98 -5.29 -11.13 -15.00
CA GLY A 98 -5.94 -12.31 -15.57
C GLY A 98 -6.22 -13.44 -14.58
N LYS A 99 -5.92 -13.24 -13.28
CA LYS A 99 -6.19 -14.26 -12.24
C LYS A 99 -7.33 -13.85 -11.32
N LEU A 100 -8.06 -14.87 -10.90
CA LEU A 100 -9.13 -14.76 -9.91
C LEU A 100 -8.64 -15.30 -8.56
N TYR A 101 -9.02 -14.61 -7.48
CA TYR A 101 -8.77 -15.03 -6.11
C TYR A 101 -10.07 -15.00 -5.30
N PRO A 102 -10.50 -16.12 -4.73
CA PRO A 102 -11.61 -16.16 -3.78
C PRO A 102 -11.12 -15.79 -2.39
N GLU A 103 -11.76 -14.81 -1.76
CA GLU A 103 -11.47 -14.38 -0.39
C GLU A 103 -12.39 -15.10 0.58
N VAL A 104 -11.80 -15.64 1.65
CA VAL A 104 -12.56 -16.38 2.65
C VAL A 104 -13.34 -15.43 3.55
N PRO A 105 -14.67 -15.58 3.70
CA PRO A 105 -15.47 -14.76 4.59
C PRO A 105 -14.91 -14.75 6.02
N GLY A 106 -14.85 -13.54 6.62
CA GLY A 106 -14.36 -13.35 7.99
C GLY A 106 -12.83 -13.32 8.14
N MET A 107 -12.07 -13.70 7.12
CA MET A 107 -10.59 -13.63 7.19
C MET A 107 -10.11 -12.19 7.16
N VAL A 108 -9.35 -11.80 8.16
CA VAL A 108 -8.72 -10.47 8.21
C VAL A 108 -7.59 -10.40 7.19
N MET A 109 -7.63 -9.36 6.37
CA MET A 109 -6.69 -9.17 5.29
C MET A 109 -6.33 -7.70 5.07
N ARG A 110 -5.30 -7.50 4.24
CA ARG A 110 -4.88 -6.20 3.73
C ARG A 110 -4.50 -6.35 2.26
N GLY A 111 -5.10 -5.52 1.41
CA GLY A 111 -4.75 -5.44 -0.01
C GLY A 111 -3.63 -4.42 -0.24
N LYS A 112 -2.70 -4.73 -1.12
CA LYS A 112 -1.57 -3.87 -1.50
C LYS A 112 -1.34 -3.89 -3.00
N ASN A 113 -0.84 -2.77 -3.52
CA ASN A 113 -0.12 -2.73 -4.78
C ASN A 113 1.37 -2.52 -4.47
N ALA A 114 2.16 -3.57 -4.55
CA ALA A 114 3.59 -3.54 -4.22
C ALA A 114 4.45 -2.85 -5.29
N SER A 115 3.89 -2.56 -6.48
CA SER A 115 4.61 -1.80 -7.53
C SER A 115 4.94 -0.39 -7.04
N THR A 116 6.11 0.10 -7.42
CA THR A 116 6.55 1.48 -7.14
C THR A 116 6.17 2.47 -8.24
N SER A 117 5.65 2.01 -9.38
CA SER A 117 5.40 2.85 -10.55
C SER A 117 4.10 2.56 -11.29
N VAL A 118 3.56 1.35 -11.19
CA VAL A 118 2.40 0.90 -11.98
C VAL A 118 1.16 0.77 -11.10
N PRO A 119 0.02 1.37 -11.47
CA PRO A 119 -1.25 1.15 -10.79
C PRO A 119 -1.75 -0.29 -11.00
N ALA A 120 -2.60 -0.77 -10.10
CA ALA A 120 -3.33 -2.02 -10.30
C ALA A 120 -4.83 -1.74 -10.44
N LYS A 121 -5.50 -2.52 -11.29
CA LYS A 121 -6.95 -2.48 -11.50
C LYS A 121 -7.54 -3.86 -11.29
N PHE A 122 -8.65 -3.92 -10.56
CA PHE A 122 -9.30 -5.19 -10.29
C PHE A 122 -10.80 -5.02 -10.05
N LEU A 123 -11.53 -6.09 -10.31
CA LEU A 123 -12.94 -6.21 -9.97
C LEU A 123 -13.09 -6.95 -8.65
N VAL A 124 -14.03 -6.51 -7.84
CA VAL A 124 -14.46 -7.20 -6.62
C VAL A 124 -15.93 -7.54 -6.76
N PHE A 125 -16.22 -8.83 -6.69
CA PHE A 125 -17.57 -9.39 -6.70
C PHE A 125 -17.88 -9.88 -5.29
N GLN A 126 -18.97 -9.41 -4.70
CA GLN A 126 -19.46 -9.92 -3.43
C GLN A 126 -20.85 -10.50 -3.60
N VAL A 127 -21.05 -11.73 -3.10
CA VAL A 127 -22.35 -12.37 -3.01
C VAL A 127 -22.66 -12.60 -1.54
N GLY A 128 -23.69 -11.93 -1.02
CA GLY A 128 -23.98 -12.00 0.40
C GLY A 128 -25.36 -11.52 0.79
N GLY A 129 -25.62 -11.47 2.09
CA GLY A 129 -26.87 -10.95 2.62
C GLY A 129 -27.09 -9.48 2.24
N THR A 130 -28.33 -9.13 1.93
CA THR A 130 -28.73 -7.81 1.40
C THR A 130 -28.29 -6.63 2.27
N VAL A 131 -28.22 -6.80 3.58
CA VAL A 131 -27.86 -5.74 4.55
C VAL A 131 -26.37 -5.72 4.91
N LYS A 132 -25.55 -6.64 4.39
CA LYS A 132 -24.13 -6.71 4.74
C LYS A 132 -23.30 -5.72 3.90
N PRO A 133 -22.40 -4.94 4.53
CA PRO A 133 -21.47 -4.10 3.78
C PRO A 133 -20.47 -4.97 2.99
N MET A 134 -19.81 -4.35 2.00
CA MET A 134 -18.77 -5.08 1.23
C MET A 134 -17.57 -5.44 2.11
N MET A 135 -17.18 -4.56 3.03
CA MET A 135 -16.07 -4.83 3.95
C MET A 135 -16.32 -4.23 5.33
N ILE A 136 -15.71 -4.82 6.34
CA ILE A 136 -15.73 -4.37 7.73
C ILE A 136 -14.28 -4.13 8.16
N LYS A 137 -14.01 -2.95 8.75
CA LYS A 137 -12.70 -2.65 9.33
C LYS A 137 -12.37 -3.65 10.43
N ALA A 138 -11.18 -4.22 10.39
CA ALA A 138 -10.59 -4.95 11.51
C ALA A 138 -9.83 -3.98 12.42
N LYS A 139 -9.80 -4.29 13.70
CA LYS A 139 -9.03 -3.56 14.73
C LYS A 139 -7.55 -3.92 14.66
#